data_9790ddce7597d1cc77f12cdcb609af89
#
_entry.id   9790ddce7597d1cc77f12cdcb609af89
#
_cell.length_a   1.000
_cell.length_b   1.000
_cell.length_c   1.000
_cell.angle_alpha   90.00
_cell.angle_beta   90.00
_cell.angle_gamma   90.00
#
_symmetry.space_group_name_H-M   'P 1'
#
loop_
_entity.id
_entity.type
_entity.pdbx_description
1 polymer ?
#
loop_
_entity_poly.entity_id
_entity_poly.type
_entity_poly.pdbx_seq_one_letter_code
_entity_poly.pdbx_strand_id
1 'polypeptide(L)'
;PKMDGLAMLAELRKQGCNSKAIVLTAYDEFSFAQKALRLGAVDYLLKPFRDQDLAGAVTRILEQTTTPCVPSPQSLLPDIPKAPSKYVAETVQYIVCHYSDHEIGIADIAGNLCVSESHLSHVFKKETNCTVTSYLTCYRIHVAMMKLRDHRPKIYEVAEMVGYRDVNYFGSIFKKLTGLSPSEYQERCT
;
A
#
# COMPACT_ATOMS: atom_id res chain seq x y z
N PRO A 1 9.80 -42.21 2.42
CA PRO A 1 8.42 -41.73 2.55
C PRO A 1 7.62 -42.15 1.32
N LYS A 2 6.35 -42.50 1.50
CA LYS A 2 5.48 -43.00 0.42
C LYS A 2 5.02 -41.87 -0.54
N MET A 3 5.26 -40.62 -0.19
CA MET A 3 4.81 -39.44 -0.94
C MET A 3 5.82 -38.30 -0.75
N ASP A 4 6.19 -37.60 -1.83
CA ASP A 4 7.03 -36.40 -1.74
C ASP A 4 6.18 -35.15 -1.45
N GLY A 5 6.84 -34.05 -1.06
CA GLY A 5 6.15 -32.81 -0.67
C GLY A 5 5.32 -32.18 -1.78
N LEU A 6 5.73 -32.31 -3.06
CA LEU A 6 4.95 -31.80 -4.18
C LEU A 6 3.72 -32.66 -4.49
N ALA A 7 3.84 -34.00 -4.36
CA ALA A 7 2.72 -34.90 -4.48
C ALA A 7 1.69 -34.67 -3.34
N MET A 8 2.17 -34.42 -2.13
CA MET A 8 1.31 -34.04 -1.00
C MET A 8 0.58 -32.73 -1.27
N LEU A 9 1.26 -31.71 -1.76
CA LEU A 9 0.65 -30.42 -2.10
C LEU A 9 -0.41 -30.58 -3.19
N ALA A 10 -0.11 -31.38 -4.24
CA ALA A 10 -1.06 -31.68 -5.31
C ALA A 10 -2.34 -32.35 -4.78
N GLU A 11 -2.20 -33.31 -3.87
CA GLU A 11 -3.34 -34.02 -3.27
C GLU A 11 -4.18 -33.10 -2.37
N LEU A 12 -3.54 -32.24 -1.58
CA LEU A 12 -4.24 -31.21 -0.78
C LEU A 12 -5.05 -30.26 -1.67
N ARG A 13 -4.52 -29.86 -2.82
CA ARG A 13 -5.24 -29.01 -3.78
C ARG A 13 -6.45 -29.69 -4.39
N LYS A 14 -6.36 -30.99 -4.72
CA LYS A 14 -7.51 -31.79 -5.20
C LYS A 14 -8.62 -31.89 -4.17
N GLN A 15 -8.26 -31.92 -2.88
CA GLN A 15 -9.22 -31.96 -1.77
C GLN A 15 -9.79 -30.58 -1.42
N GLY A 16 -9.50 -29.54 -2.23
CA GLY A 16 -10.01 -28.18 -2.00
C GLY A 16 -9.29 -27.38 -0.91
N CYS A 17 -8.17 -27.89 -0.40
CA CYS A 17 -7.39 -27.17 0.60
C CYS A 17 -6.65 -25.99 -0.05
N ASN A 18 -7.00 -24.76 0.32
CA ASN A 18 -6.41 -23.50 -0.18
C ASN A 18 -5.35 -22.91 0.76
N SER A 19 -4.85 -23.69 1.72
CA SER A 19 -3.78 -23.23 2.63
C SER A 19 -2.56 -22.74 1.86
N LYS A 20 -1.96 -21.66 2.32
CA LYS A 20 -0.71 -21.14 1.76
C LYS A 20 0.45 -22.09 2.09
N ALA A 21 1.29 -22.37 1.10
CA ALA A 21 2.39 -23.31 1.25
C ALA A 21 3.71 -22.68 0.82
N ILE A 22 4.77 -22.90 1.60
CA ILE A 22 6.17 -22.66 1.23
C ILE A 22 6.83 -24.01 1.04
N VAL A 23 7.52 -24.22 -0.07
CA VAL A 23 8.27 -25.44 -0.33
C VAL A 23 9.72 -25.25 0.08
N LEU A 24 10.19 -26.08 1.04
CA LEU A 24 11.58 -26.11 1.49
C LEU A 24 12.26 -27.35 0.92
N THR A 25 13.29 -27.19 0.09
CA THR A 25 13.93 -28.30 -0.60
C THR A 25 15.46 -28.19 -0.60
N ALA A 26 16.13 -29.34 -0.74
CA ALA A 26 17.57 -29.40 -0.97
C ALA A 26 17.91 -29.53 -2.47
N TYR A 27 16.91 -29.66 -3.35
CA TYR A 27 17.10 -29.84 -4.79
C TYR A 27 17.08 -28.49 -5.50
N ASP A 28 18.19 -28.16 -6.15
CA ASP A 28 18.40 -26.92 -6.95
C ASP A 28 17.94 -27.13 -8.41
N GLU A 29 16.87 -27.87 -8.63
CA GLU A 29 16.34 -28.07 -9.98
C GLU A 29 15.20 -27.07 -10.23
N PHE A 30 15.38 -26.24 -11.25
CA PHE A 30 14.38 -25.29 -11.72
C PHE A 30 13.01 -25.92 -11.98
N SER A 31 13.01 -27.20 -12.44
CA SER A 31 11.79 -27.99 -12.66
C SER A 31 10.95 -28.18 -11.41
N PHE A 32 11.57 -28.35 -10.23
CA PHE A 32 10.87 -28.52 -8.94
C PHE A 32 10.26 -27.20 -8.46
N ALA A 33 10.99 -26.08 -8.59
CA ALA A 33 10.47 -24.75 -8.25
C ALA A 33 9.25 -24.41 -9.13
N GLN A 34 9.33 -24.66 -10.44
CA GLN A 34 8.23 -24.42 -11.37
C GLN A 34 7.00 -25.29 -11.06
N LYS A 35 7.19 -26.56 -10.69
CA LYS A 35 6.09 -27.44 -10.27
C LYS A 35 5.44 -26.98 -8.97
N ALA A 36 6.24 -26.56 -7.97
CA ALA A 36 5.74 -26.02 -6.72
C ALA A 36 4.83 -24.81 -6.93
N LEU A 37 5.29 -23.85 -7.75
CA LEU A 37 4.52 -22.65 -8.08
C LEU A 37 3.23 -22.96 -8.86
N ARG A 38 3.27 -23.90 -9.82
CA ARG A 38 2.07 -24.37 -10.55
C ARG A 38 1.04 -25.06 -9.64
N LEU A 39 1.48 -25.68 -8.57
CA LEU A 39 0.61 -26.28 -7.53
C LEU A 39 0.11 -25.24 -6.52
N GLY A 40 0.42 -23.98 -6.71
CA GLY A 40 -0.04 -22.89 -5.86
C GLY A 40 0.77 -22.73 -4.57
N ALA A 41 2.05 -23.15 -4.56
CA ALA A 41 2.96 -22.72 -3.51
C ALA A 41 3.20 -21.21 -3.64
N VAL A 42 3.25 -20.51 -2.51
CA VAL A 42 3.47 -19.06 -2.49
C VAL A 42 4.95 -18.74 -2.68
N ASP A 43 5.81 -19.60 -2.16
CA ASP A 43 7.25 -19.42 -2.26
C ASP A 43 7.99 -20.77 -2.22
N TYR A 44 9.28 -20.71 -2.58
CA TYR A 44 10.19 -21.83 -2.66
C TYR A 44 11.55 -21.41 -2.09
N LEU A 45 12.07 -22.16 -1.13
CA LEU A 45 13.36 -21.90 -0.50
C LEU A 45 14.29 -23.11 -0.63
N LEU A 46 15.52 -22.86 -1.08
CA LEU A 46 16.55 -23.87 -1.22
C LEU A 46 17.35 -23.99 0.09
N LYS A 47 17.53 -25.20 0.58
CA LYS A 47 18.39 -25.52 1.73
C LYS A 47 19.87 -25.53 1.31
N PRO A 48 20.80 -24.96 2.13
CA PRO A 48 20.57 -24.25 3.39
C PRO A 48 20.09 -22.81 3.17
N PHE A 49 19.02 -22.40 3.86
CA PHE A 49 18.50 -21.02 3.84
C PHE A 49 18.75 -20.33 5.19
N ARG A 50 18.81 -19.01 5.18
CA ARG A 50 18.98 -18.20 6.40
C ARG A 50 17.61 -17.89 7.01
N ASP A 51 17.58 -17.67 8.32
CA ASP A 51 16.36 -17.30 9.03
C ASP A 51 15.65 -16.09 8.42
N GLN A 52 16.43 -15.14 7.87
CA GLN A 52 15.91 -13.96 7.17
C GLN A 52 15.17 -14.30 5.88
N ASP A 53 15.62 -15.33 5.14
CA ASP A 53 14.98 -15.76 3.88
C ASP A 53 13.63 -16.40 4.20
N LEU A 54 13.56 -17.22 5.24
CA LEU A 54 12.32 -17.82 5.72
C LEU A 54 11.36 -16.77 6.30
N ALA A 55 11.87 -15.84 7.12
CA ALA A 55 11.07 -14.74 7.66
C ALA A 55 10.47 -13.89 6.53
N GLY A 56 11.26 -13.55 5.50
CA GLY A 56 10.78 -12.82 4.33
C GLY A 56 9.68 -13.57 3.55
N ALA A 57 9.82 -14.90 3.38
CA ALA A 57 8.80 -15.72 2.73
C ALA A 57 7.51 -15.79 3.55
N VAL A 58 7.61 -15.91 4.87
CA VAL A 58 6.46 -15.90 5.80
C VAL A 58 5.78 -14.53 5.77
N THR A 59 6.53 -13.44 5.80
CA THR A 59 5.98 -12.07 5.71
C THR A 59 5.19 -11.88 4.43
N ARG A 60 5.73 -12.30 3.26
CA ARG A 60 5.00 -12.26 1.98
C ARG A 60 3.70 -13.09 2.02
N ILE A 61 3.69 -14.23 2.72
CA ILE A 61 2.46 -15.01 2.91
C ILE A 61 1.45 -14.26 3.77
N LEU A 62 1.88 -13.68 4.87
CA LEU A 62 1.00 -12.93 5.78
C LEU A 62 0.40 -11.71 5.07
N GLU A 63 1.18 -11.02 4.25
CA GLU A 63 0.72 -9.91 3.40
C GLU A 63 -0.30 -10.37 2.33
N GLN A 64 -0.17 -11.60 1.81
CA GLN A 64 -1.10 -12.19 0.84
C GLN A 64 -2.28 -12.93 1.47
N THR A 65 -2.21 -13.33 2.74
CA THR A 65 -3.29 -14.02 3.47
C THR A 65 -4.23 -13.05 4.18
N THR A 66 -3.86 -11.79 4.27
CA THR A 66 -4.91 -10.81 4.50
C THR A 66 -5.87 -10.96 3.31
N THR A 67 -7.06 -11.54 3.52
CA THR A 67 -8.31 -11.20 2.83
C THR A 67 -8.14 -9.79 2.31
N PRO A 68 -8.63 -9.36 1.11
CA PRO A 68 -8.47 -7.98 0.72
C PRO A 68 -8.93 -7.12 1.89
N CYS A 69 -8.03 -6.93 2.80
CA CYS A 69 -8.21 -6.13 4.00
C CYS A 69 -8.38 -4.74 3.40
N VAL A 70 -9.53 -4.18 3.63
CA VAL A 70 -9.76 -2.78 3.32
C VAL A 70 -8.54 -2.06 3.84
N PRO A 71 -7.70 -1.43 2.99
CA PRO A 71 -6.44 -0.85 3.43
C PRO A 71 -6.72 0.07 4.61
N SER A 72 -5.94 -0.05 5.67
CA SER A 72 -6.09 0.87 6.79
C SER A 72 -5.72 2.27 6.31
N PRO A 73 -6.51 3.32 6.62
CA PRO A 73 -6.12 4.68 6.27
C PRO A 73 -4.69 5.02 6.70
N GLN A 74 -4.24 4.56 7.86
CA GLN A 74 -2.90 4.81 8.37
C GLN A 74 -1.77 4.21 7.51
N SER A 75 -2.01 3.10 6.81
CA SER A 75 -0.98 2.45 5.98
C SER A 75 -0.64 3.22 4.70
N LEU A 76 -1.40 4.24 4.37
CA LEU A 76 -1.25 5.01 3.13
C LEU A 76 -0.32 6.22 3.27
N LEU A 77 -0.14 6.71 4.49
CA LEU A 77 0.70 7.87 4.73
C LEU A 77 2.17 7.48 4.74
N PRO A 78 3.02 8.17 3.97
CA PRO A 78 4.47 8.00 4.07
C PRO A 78 4.98 8.29 5.48
N ASP A 79 5.98 7.52 5.91
CA ASP A 79 6.59 7.70 7.22
C ASP A 79 7.29 9.07 7.31
N ILE A 80 6.97 9.81 8.36
CA ILE A 80 7.66 11.04 8.71
C ILE A 80 8.63 10.72 9.85
N PRO A 81 9.90 11.19 9.77
CA PRO A 81 10.85 11.01 10.85
C PRO A 81 10.30 11.52 12.19
N LYS A 82 10.68 10.86 13.30
CA LYS A 82 10.25 11.26 14.66
C LYS A 82 10.68 12.70 15.02
N ALA A 83 11.76 13.18 14.41
CA ALA A 83 12.24 14.55 14.55
C ALA A 83 12.49 15.15 13.16
N PRO A 84 11.42 15.54 12.44
CA PRO A 84 11.55 16.14 11.12
C PRO A 84 12.17 17.54 11.20
N SER A 85 12.82 17.99 10.12
CA SER A 85 13.24 19.40 10.04
C SER A 85 12.01 20.32 10.11
N LYS A 86 12.27 21.59 10.47
CA LYS A 86 11.23 22.63 10.51
C LYS A 86 10.43 22.66 9.21
N TYR A 87 11.10 22.60 8.07
CA TYR A 87 10.46 22.67 6.74
C TYR A 87 9.52 21.47 6.47
N VAL A 88 9.92 20.26 6.86
CA VAL A 88 9.05 19.08 6.71
C VAL A 88 7.85 19.16 7.64
N ALA A 89 8.05 19.54 8.90
CA ALA A 89 6.96 19.69 9.86
C ALA A 89 5.93 20.74 9.41
N GLU A 90 6.38 21.91 8.99
CA GLU A 90 5.51 23.01 8.51
C GLU A 90 4.82 22.65 7.20
N THR A 91 5.49 21.93 6.27
CA THR A 91 4.88 21.42 5.04
C THR A 91 3.73 20.47 5.35
N VAL A 92 3.95 19.51 6.24
CA VAL A 92 2.91 18.56 6.67
C VAL A 92 1.75 19.29 7.31
N GLN A 93 2.04 20.23 8.22
CA GLN A 93 1.00 21.04 8.88
C GLN A 93 0.19 21.86 7.88
N TYR A 94 0.84 22.46 6.89
CA TYR A 94 0.16 23.21 5.83
C TYR A 94 -0.77 22.30 5.02
N ILE A 95 -0.30 21.11 4.63
CA ILE A 95 -1.12 20.11 3.91
C ILE A 95 -2.34 19.71 4.75
N VAL A 96 -2.14 19.42 6.03
CA VAL A 96 -3.24 19.04 6.96
C VAL A 96 -4.31 20.12 7.04
N CYS A 97 -3.93 21.40 6.99
CA CYS A 97 -4.87 22.52 7.07
C CYS A 97 -5.57 22.84 5.75
N HIS A 98 -4.92 22.55 4.60
CA HIS A 98 -5.36 23.06 3.29
C HIS A 98 -5.61 21.95 2.24
N TYR A 99 -5.57 20.66 2.58
CA TYR A 99 -5.72 19.55 1.64
C TYR A 99 -7.00 19.60 0.80
N SER A 100 -8.06 20.21 1.30
CA SER A 100 -9.35 20.35 0.60
C SER A 100 -9.35 21.40 -0.50
N ASP A 101 -8.35 22.29 -0.52
CA ASP A 101 -8.22 23.26 -1.58
C ASP A 101 -7.73 22.57 -2.87
N HIS A 102 -8.50 22.71 -3.96
CA HIS A 102 -8.20 22.08 -5.25
C HIS A 102 -6.90 22.55 -5.87
N GLU A 103 -6.52 23.80 -5.61
CA GLU A 103 -5.40 24.47 -6.29
C GLU A 103 -4.09 24.40 -5.52
N ILE A 104 -4.12 23.88 -4.29
CA ILE A 104 -2.90 23.75 -3.49
C ILE A 104 -1.81 22.96 -4.21
N GLY A 105 -0.65 23.57 -4.34
CA GLY A 105 0.55 23.01 -4.93
C GLY A 105 1.80 23.29 -4.12
N ILE A 106 2.94 22.83 -4.64
CA ILE A 106 4.23 23.06 -3.98
C ILE A 106 4.60 24.56 -3.93
N ALA A 107 4.16 25.34 -4.93
CA ALA A 107 4.40 26.76 -4.99
C ALA A 107 3.78 27.52 -3.80
N ASP A 108 2.52 27.17 -3.45
CA ASP A 108 1.80 27.79 -2.33
C ASP A 108 2.48 27.46 -1.00
N ILE A 109 2.88 26.20 -0.83
CA ILE A 109 3.57 25.75 0.38
C ILE A 109 4.94 26.42 0.50
N ALA A 110 5.72 26.47 -0.58
CA ALA A 110 7.04 27.09 -0.62
C ALA A 110 6.96 28.62 -0.37
N GLY A 111 5.95 29.28 -0.95
CA GLY A 111 5.67 30.69 -0.71
C GLY A 111 5.34 30.97 0.76
N ASN A 112 4.50 30.14 1.39
CA ASN A 112 4.16 30.26 2.81
C ASN A 112 5.39 30.09 3.72
N LEU A 113 6.30 29.17 3.36
CA LEU A 113 7.53 28.89 4.11
C LEU A 113 8.70 29.85 3.75
N CYS A 114 8.49 30.80 2.83
CA CYS A 114 9.50 31.73 2.33
C CYS A 114 10.77 31.03 1.81
N VAL A 115 10.61 29.91 1.09
CA VAL A 115 11.69 29.13 0.47
C VAL A 115 11.41 28.88 -1.01
N SER A 116 12.44 28.50 -1.78
CA SER A 116 12.24 28.08 -3.16
C SER A 116 11.60 26.68 -3.22
N GLU A 117 10.78 26.43 -4.25
CA GLU A 117 10.18 25.11 -4.51
C GLU A 117 11.22 24.00 -4.61
N SER A 118 12.36 24.28 -5.26
CA SER A 118 13.47 23.34 -5.40
C SER A 118 14.08 22.96 -4.07
N HIS A 119 14.29 23.93 -3.18
CA HIS A 119 14.80 23.68 -1.84
C HIS A 119 13.81 22.82 -1.03
N LEU A 120 12.53 23.20 -1.02
CA LEU A 120 11.48 22.46 -0.34
C LEU A 120 11.36 21.02 -0.85
N SER A 121 11.31 20.83 -2.19
CA SER A 121 11.28 19.50 -2.82
C SER A 121 12.44 18.61 -2.38
N HIS A 122 13.66 19.20 -2.38
CA HIS A 122 14.88 18.46 -2.03
C HIS A 122 14.86 18.01 -0.57
N VAL A 123 14.60 18.96 0.36
CA VAL A 123 14.57 18.67 1.80
C VAL A 123 13.47 17.67 2.13
N PHE A 124 12.26 17.89 1.62
CA PHE A 124 11.13 17.01 1.88
C PHE A 124 11.40 15.57 1.37
N LYS A 125 11.86 15.43 0.11
CA LYS A 125 12.19 14.13 -0.46
C LYS A 125 13.33 13.42 0.25
N LYS A 126 14.34 14.16 0.70
CA LYS A 126 15.48 13.61 1.44
C LYS A 126 15.06 13.00 2.79
N GLU A 127 14.12 13.61 3.48
CA GLU A 127 13.71 13.19 4.82
C GLU A 127 12.57 12.17 4.82
N THR A 128 11.64 12.27 3.85
CA THR A 128 10.42 11.45 3.81
C THR A 128 10.42 10.39 2.70
N ASN A 129 11.46 10.35 1.85
CA ASN A 129 11.55 9.51 0.65
C ASN A 129 10.40 9.68 -0.37
N CYS A 130 9.55 10.69 -0.22
CA CYS A 130 8.46 10.99 -1.15
C CYS A 130 8.45 12.48 -1.55
N THR A 131 7.74 12.80 -2.63
CA THR A 131 7.55 14.20 -3.03
C THR A 131 6.40 14.84 -2.24
N VAL A 132 6.42 16.18 -2.11
CA VAL A 132 5.34 16.95 -1.47
C VAL A 132 3.99 16.66 -2.14
N THR A 133 3.95 16.60 -3.46
CA THR A 133 2.73 16.30 -4.23
C THR A 133 2.24 14.87 -3.98
N SER A 134 3.15 13.89 -3.88
CA SER A 134 2.77 12.51 -3.53
C SER A 134 2.22 12.44 -2.11
N TYR A 135 2.82 13.15 -1.17
CA TYR A 135 2.35 13.21 0.21
C TYR A 135 0.94 13.83 0.29
N LEU A 136 0.70 14.94 -0.39
CA LEU A 136 -0.62 15.58 -0.49
C LEU A 136 -1.67 14.60 -1.06
N THR A 137 -1.31 13.88 -2.13
CA THR A 137 -2.18 12.88 -2.75
C THR A 137 -2.53 11.75 -1.77
N CYS A 138 -1.52 11.18 -1.10
CA CYS A 138 -1.73 10.15 -0.09
C CYS A 138 -2.60 10.66 1.07
N TYR A 139 -2.38 11.90 1.52
CA TYR A 139 -3.14 12.51 2.59
C TYR A 139 -4.62 12.71 2.21
N ARG A 140 -4.90 13.20 1.00
CA ARG A 140 -6.26 13.35 0.46
C ARG A 140 -6.99 11.99 0.42
N ILE A 141 -6.32 10.95 -0.09
CA ILE A 141 -6.91 9.61 -0.14
C ILE A 141 -7.08 9.01 1.27
N HIS A 142 -6.15 9.25 2.18
CA HIS A 142 -6.28 8.87 3.58
C HIS A 142 -7.57 9.47 4.21
N VAL A 143 -7.80 10.77 4.03
CA VAL A 143 -9.01 11.43 4.53
C VAL A 143 -10.27 10.91 3.82
N ALA A 144 -10.20 10.68 2.50
CA ALA A 144 -11.30 10.08 1.75
C ALA A 144 -11.70 8.71 2.31
N MET A 145 -10.71 7.85 2.61
CA MET A 145 -10.96 6.54 3.21
C MET A 145 -11.65 6.66 4.56
N MET A 146 -11.28 7.65 5.38
CA MET A 146 -11.96 7.90 6.67
C MET A 146 -13.40 8.33 6.47
N LYS A 147 -13.67 9.22 5.50
CA LYS A 147 -15.02 9.71 5.18
C LYS A 147 -15.91 8.62 4.57
N LEU A 148 -15.36 7.74 3.73
CA LEU A 148 -16.08 6.64 3.10
C LEU A 148 -16.46 5.50 4.05
N ARG A 149 -15.96 5.47 5.27
CA ARG A 149 -16.46 4.56 6.33
C ARG A 149 -17.86 4.92 6.81
N ASP A 150 -18.28 6.16 6.59
CA ASP A 150 -19.66 6.58 6.77
C ASP A 150 -20.38 6.46 5.41
N HIS A 151 -21.47 5.69 5.35
CA HIS A 151 -22.22 5.46 4.10
C HIS A 151 -23.09 6.65 3.66
N ARG A 152 -23.18 7.67 4.48
CA ARG A 152 -24.01 8.84 4.19
C ARG A 152 -23.52 9.69 3.02
N PRO A 153 -22.21 10.04 2.93
CA PRO A 153 -21.74 10.87 1.83
C PRO A 153 -21.64 10.07 0.52
N LYS A 154 -22.05 10.68 -0.57
CA LYS A 154 -21.87 10.14 -1.91
C LYS A 154 -20.41 10.28 -2.36
N ILE A 155 -19.97 9.42 -3.26
CA ILE A 155 -18.56 9.40 -3.73
C ILE A 155 -18.12 10.77 -4.27
N TYR A 156 -18.98 11.47 -5.02
CA TYR A 156 -18.64 12.78 -5.58
C TYR A 156 -18.50 13.85 -4.48
N GLU A 157 -19.30 13.78 -3.43
CA GLU A 157 -19.19 14.67 -2.27
C GLU A 157 -17.87 14.47 -1.55
N VAL A 158 -17.48 13.21 -1.35
CA VAL A 158 -16.18 12.88 -0.75
C VAL A 158 -15.02 13.37 -1.62
N ALA A 159 -15.10 13.20 -2.95
CA ALA A 159 -14.09 13.71 -3.87
C ALA A 159 -13.90 15.21 -3.73
N GLU A 160 -14.99 15.97 -3.71
CA GLU A 160 -14.99 17.42 -3.53
C GLU A 160 -14.41 17.84 -2.16
N MET A 161 -14.86 17.17 -1.08
CA MET A 161 -14.39 17.43 0.28
C MET A 161 -12.86 17.23 0.46
N VAL A 162 -12.25 16.37 -0.34
CA VAL A 162 -10.81 16.09 -0.27
C VAL A 162 -10.01 16.77 -1.38
N GLY A 163 -10.60 17.74 -2.08
CA GLY A 163 -9.90 18.60 -3.02
C GLY A 163 -9.78 18.04 -4.43
N TYR A 164 -10.71 17.20 -4.90
CA TYR A 164 -10.78 16.74 -6.29
C TYR A 164 -12.02 17.30 -6.98
N ARG A 165 -11.82 18.04 -8.08
CA ARG A 165 -12.93 18.53 -8.94
C ARG A 165 -13.47 17.41 -9.86
N ASP A 166 -12.60 16.52 -10.31
CA ASP A 166 -12.95 15.40 -11.19
C ASP A 166 -13.06 14.09 -10.40
N VAL A 167 -14.28 13.58 -10.35
CA VAL A 167 -14.62 12.33 -9.64
C VAL A 167 -13.97 11.10 -10.29
N ASN A 168 -13.82 11.10 -11.63
CA ASN A 168 -13.21 9.99 -12.35
C ASN A 168 -11.70 9.93 -12.07
N TYR A 169 -11.06 11.08 -12.05
CA TYR A 169 -9.66 11.19 -11.68
C TYR A 169 -9.44 10.76 -10.21
N PHE A 170 -10.30 11.25 -9.30
CA PHE A 170 -10.30 10.79 -7.90
C PHE A 170 -10.43 9.28 -7.80
N GLY A 171 -11.41 8.67 -8.48
CA GLY A 171 -11.63 7.22 -8.48
C GLY A 171 -10.41 6.44 -8.97
N SER A 172 -9.73 6.93 -10.02
CA SER A 172 -8.52 6.33 -10.57
C SER A 172 -7.36 6.37 -9.59
N ILE A 173 -7.12 7.51 -8.93
CA ILE A 173 -6.07 7.68 -7.91
C ILE A 173 -6.38 6.83 -6.67
N PHE A 174 -7.62 6.85 -6.21
CA PHE A 174 -8.08 6.05 -5.08
C PHE A 174 -7.82 4.56 -5.32
N LYS A 175 -8.26 4.03 -6.48
CA LYS A 175 -8.04 2.63 -6.86
C LYS A 175 -6.55 2.29 -7.00
N LYS A 176 -5.75 3.19 -7.57
CA LYS A 176 -4.29 3.00 -7.70
C LYS A 176 -3.60 2.84 -6.34
N LEU A 177 -4.01 3.63 -5.34
CA LEU A 177 -3.37 3.65 -4.02
C LEU A 177 -3.93 2.59 -3.05
N THR A 178 -5.22 2.26 -3.16
CA THR A 178 -5.90 1.35 -2.23
C THR A 178 -6.17 -0.04 -2.79
N GLY A 179 -6.06 -0.20 -4.11
CA GLY A 179 -6.44 -1.44 -4.81
C GLY A 179 -7.94 -1.60 -5.05
N LEU A 180 -8.79 -0.73 -4.47
CA LEU A 180 -10.25 -0.77 -4.57
C LEU A 180 -10.78 0.54 -5.15
N SER A 181 -11.90 0.49 -5.86
CA SER A 181 -12.65 1.72 -6.18
C SER A 181 -13.27 2.31 -4.92
N PRO A 182 -13.59 3.63 -4.89
CA PRO A 182 -14.25 4.26 -3.75
C PRO A 182 -15.55 3.56 -3.33
N SER A 183 -16.35 3.10 -4.31
CA SER A 183 -17.60 2.38 -4.06
C SER A 183 -17.34 1.01 -3.43
N GLU A 184 -16.43 0.22 -4.00
CA GLU A 184 -16.03 -1.08 -3.42
C GLU A 184 -15.45 -0.93 -2.02
N TYR A 185 -14.71 0.16 -1.76
CA TYR A 185 -14.17 0.45 -0.44
C TYR A 185 -15.28 0.76 0.56
N GLN A 186 -16.23 1.61 0.19
CA GLN A 186 -17.38 1.98 1.01
C GLN A 186 -18.24 0.76 1.37
N GLU A 187 -18.56 -0.11 0.39
CA GLU A 187 -19.31 -1.35 0.60
C GLU A 187 -18.61 -2.34 1.55
N ARG A 188 -17.28 -2.40 1.53
CA ARG A 188 -16.51 -3.32 2.39
C ARG A 188 -16.28 -2.81 3.81
N CYS A 189 -16.50 -1.53 4.06
CA CYS A 189 -16.40 -0.95 5.39
C CYS A 189 -17.66 -1.16 6.24
N THR A 190 -18.69 -1.83 5.66
CA THR A 190 -19.92 -2.23 6.33
C THR A 190 -19.71 -3.56 7.03
#